data_36c4458be941f5abe7116514bdac9050
#
_entry.id   36c4458be941f5abe7116514bdac9050
#
_cell.length_a   1.000
_cell.length_b   1.000
_cell.length_c   1.000
_cell.angle_alpha   90.00
_cell.angle_beta   90.00
_cell.angle_gamma   90.00
#
_symmetry.space_group_name_H-M   'P 1'
#
loop_
_entity.id
_entity.type
_entity.pdbx_description
1 polymer ?
#
loop_
_entity_poly.entity_id
_entity_poly.type
_entity_poly.pdbx_seq_one_letter_code
_entity_poly.pdbx_strand_id
1 'polypeptide(L)'
;MTYPTPKPIFTTVPVKGLKRDFRILHFTDLHACALDEAEKAAMEPVRRDYIPPRQGLFGGGRPYPSEAALPALMGYGEEISADLVLMTGDIIDFPSEANLTLLKTCVDSCKMPVLYITGNHDWSYADDYHTENAAVTYLTRVDAISGAADHAAVYEDDNVLVCAVDSSLDRIRKETLEAYLTAARRAKAYGKALILALHVPVHAETLVEDTVRVWRQELTIGEGAFGANDPATMTFYNAVAVESDLAPDVVIAGHVHFDHEDLFPNGTPQYITDIACDGHCRVLTLTPN
;
A
#
# COMPACT_ATOMS: atom_id res chain seq x y z
N MET A 1 -27.19 1.84 -0.39
CA MET A 1 -26.00 2.03 0.44
C MET A 1 -25.39 3.36 0.01
N THR A 2 -24.97 4.21 0.93
CA THR A 2 -24.28 5.45 0.59
C THR A 2 -22.79 5.12 0.43
N TYR A 3 -22.15 5.70 -0.58
CA TYR A 3 -20.73 5.52 -0.88
C TYR A 3 -19.98 6.83 -0.65
N PRO A 4 -18.69 6.80 -0.28
CA PRO A 4 -17.87 8.01 -0.26
C PRO A 4 -17.72 8.58 -1.66
N THR A 5 -17.63 9.92 -1.72
CA THR A 5 -17.20 10.60 -2.93
C THR A 5 -15.67 10.56 -2.97
N PRO A 6 -15.04 10.09 -4.06
CA PRO A 6 -13.60 10.13 -4.20
C PRO A 6 -13.04 11.56 -4.04
N LYS A 7 -11.92 11.68 -3.33
CA LYS A 7 -11.21 12.93 -3.04
C LYS A 7 -9.78 12.83 -3.60
N PRO A 8 -9.61 12.94 -4.93
CA PRO A 8 -8.32 12.73 -5.55
C PRO A 8 -7.36 13.88 -5.31
N ILE A 9 -6.09 13.55 -5.02
CA ILE A 9 -4.94 14.41 -5.23
C ILE A 9 -4.34 14.06 -6.59
N PHE A 10 -4.12 15.06 -7.43
CA PHE A 10 -3.52 14.90 -8.75
C PHE A 10 -2.02 15.20 -8.67
N THR A 11 -1.21 14.22 -9.03
CA THR A 11 0.24 14.33 -9.07
C THR A 11 0.73 13.98 -10.47
N THR A 12 1.60 14.81 -11.04
CA THR A 12 2.21 14.57 -12.36
C THR A 12 3.72 14.48 -12.19
N VAL A 13 4.31 13.39 -12.69
CA VAL A 13 5.74 13.16 -12.62
C VAL A 13 6.29 12.95 -14.03
N PRO A 14 7.20 13.81 -14.51
CA PRO A 14 7.89 13.61 -15.76
C PRO A 14 8.93 12.49 -15.62
N VAL A 15 8.85 11.47 -16.46
CA VAL A 15 9.76 10.32 -16.44
C VAL A 15 10.45 10.17 -17.80
N LYS A 16 11.76 10.13 -17.74
CA LYS A 16 12.58 10.02 -18.97
C LYS A 16 12.39 8.66 -19.64
N GLY A 17 12.14 8.69 -20.95
CA GLY A 17 12.02 7.49 -21.76
C GLY A 17 10.61 6.90 -21.80
N LEU A 18 9.67 7.44 -21.04
CA LEU A 18 8.27 7.07 -21.12
C LEU A 18 7.73 7.47 -22.53
N LYS A 19 6.91 6.61 -23.13
CA LYS A 19 6.41 6.81 -24.51
C LYS A 19 4.99 7.39 -24.58
N ARG A 20 4.24 7.29 -23.49
CA ARG A 20 2.89 7.81 -23.35
C ARG A 20 2.61 8.11 -21.88
N ASP A 21 1.60 8.89 -21.59
CA ASP A 21 1.12 9.04 -20.22
C ASP A 21 0.70 7.68 -19.66
N PHE A 22 1.00 7.47 -18.37
CA PHE A 22 0.57 6.30 -17.62
C PHE A 22 -0.08 6.76 -16.33
N ARG A 23 -1.34 6.39 -16.13
CA ARG A 23 -2.14 6.86 -15.00
C ARG A 23 -2.38 5.75 -14.00
N ILE A 24 -1.98 6.00 -12.75
CA ILE A 24 -2.22 5.11 -11.60
C ILE A 24 -3.27 5.75 -10.71
N LEU A 25 -4.33 5.00 -10.37
CA LEU A 25 -5.15 5.31 -9.22
C LEU A 25 -4.56 4.61 -8.01
N HIS A 26 -4.03 5.36 -7.08
CA HIS A 26 -3.48 4.86 -5.82
C HIS A 26 -4.41 5.17 -4.65
N PHE A 27 -4.66 4.18 -3.80
CA PHE A 27 -5.27 4.35 -2.49
C PHE A 27 -4.75 3.30 -1.50
N THR A 28 -4.89 3.60 -0.20
CA THR A 28 -4.28 2.87 0.92
C THR A 28 -5.10 3.08 2.18
N ASP A 29 -4.86 2.30 3.22
CA ASP A 29 -5.44 2.54 4.56
C ASP A 29 -6.97 2.71 4.54
N LEU A 30 -7.66 1.78 3.86
CA LEU A 30 -9.12 1.77 3.78
C LEU A 30 -9.76 1.17 5.04
N HIS A 31 -9.08 0.19 5.66
CA HIS A 31 -9.49 -0.46 6.89
C HIS A 31 -10.94 -0.96 6.86
N ALA A 32 -11.29 -1.77 5.86
CA ALA A 32 -12.60 -2.42 5.85
C ALA A 32 -12.78 -3.29 7.10
N CYS A 33 -13.89 -3.09 7.83
CA CYS A 33 -14.17 -3.73 9.11
C CYS A 33 -15.41 -4.64 9.06
N ALA A 34 -15.64 -5.31 7.94
CA ALA A 34 -16.80 -6.18 7.74
C ALA A 34 -16.68 -7.50 8.53
N LEU A 35 -17.80 -7.98 9.04
CA LEU A 35 -17.98 -9.29 9.64
C LEU A 35 -19.29 -9.89 9.17
N ASP A 36 -19.32 -11.18 8.89
CA ASP A 36 -20.57 -11.90 8.70
C ASP A 36 -21.21 -12.32 10.04
N GLU A 37 -22.41 -12.85 9.99
CA GLU A 37 -23.16 -13.24 11.21
C GLU A 37 -22.53 -14.45 11.92
N ALA A 38 -21.90 -15.37 11.18
CA ALA A 38 -21.21 -16.52 11.77
C ALA A 38 -19.93 -16.07 12.50
N GLU A 39 -19.17 -15.16 11.92
CA GLU A 39 -17.98 -14.56 12.52
C GLU A 39 -18.34 -13.78 13.80
N LYS A 40 -19.41 -12.98 13.77
CA LYS A 40 -19.92 -12.28 14.96
C LYS A 40 -20.30 -13.24 16.08
N ALA A 41 -20.96 -14.35 15.74
CA ALA A 41 -21.40 -15.35 16.71
C ALA A 41 -20.25 -16.16 17.30
N ALA A 42 -19.21 -16.44 16.51
CA ALA A 42 -18.05 -17.25 16.89
C ALA A 42 -16.88 -16.42 17.47
N MET A 43 -17.03 -15.10 17.57
CA MET A 43 -15.95 -14.20 17.93
C MET A 43 -15.39 -14.46 19.32
N GLU A 44 -14.08 -14.68 19.41
CA GLU A 44 -13.35 -14.83 20.65
C GLU A 44 -13.40 -13.53 21.50
N PRO A 45 -13.31 -13.63 22.86
CA PRO A 45 -13.42 -12.46 23.73
C PRO A 45 -12.45 -11.31 23.37
N VAL A 46 -11.20 -11.63 23.08
CA VAL A 46 -10.18 -10.61 22.73
C VAL A 46 -10.57 -9.83 21.47
N ARG A 47 -11.16 -10.49 20.49
CA ARG A 47 -11.63 -9.84 19.26
C ARG A 47 -12.90 -9.02 19.47
N ARG A 48 -13.74 -9.41 20.43
CA ARG A 48 -14.91 -8.60 20.85
C ARG A 48 -14.52 -7.25 21.45
N ASP A 49 -13.38 -7.20 22.11
CA ASP A 49 -12.87 -5.94 22.67
C ASP A 49 -12.11 -5.10 21.64
N TYR A 50 -11.57 -5.72 20.60
CA TYR A 50 -10.80 -5.06 19.55
C TYR A 50 -11.66 -4.54 18.39
N ILE A 51 -12.51 -5.38 17.80
CA ILE A 51 -13.20 -5.09 16.54
C ILE A 51 -14.19 -3.92 16.64
N PRO A 52 -15.09 -3.82 17.65
CA PRO A 52 -16.02 -2.69 17.73
C PRO A 52 -15.37 -1.31 17.81
N PRO A 53 -14.29 -1.10 18.59
CA PRO A 53 -13.54 0.16 18.55
C PRO A 53 -12.98 0.48 17.16
N ARG A 54 -12.47 -0.50 16.41
CA ARG A 54 -11.97 -0.33 15.04
C ARG A 54 -13.09 0.05 14.08
N GLN A 55 -14.24 -0.64 14.15
CA GLN A 55 -15.44 -0.27 13.41
C GLN A 55 -15.92 1.14 13.75
N GLY A 56 -15.83 1.54 15.01
CA GLY A 56 -16.10 2.91 15.46
C GLY A 56 -15.12 3.93 14.87
N LEU A 57 -13.84 3.61 14.81
CA LEU A 57 -12.80 4.48 14.29
C LEU A 57 -12.95 4.70 12.78
N PHE A 58 -13.08 3.63 12.01
CA PHE A 58 -13.10 3.69 10.55
C PHE A 58 -14.51 3.81 9.93
N GLY A 59 -15.57 3.51 10.67
CA GLY A 59 -16.96 3.71 10.24
C GLY A 59 -17.70 4.81 11.01
N GLY A 60 -17.25 5.16 12.21
CA GLY A 60 -17.93 6.10 13.10
C GLY A 60 -17.96 7.54 12.57
N GLY A 61 -19.15 8.15 12.61
CA GLY A 61 -19.35 9.53 12.16
C GLY A 61 -19.46 9.70 10.63
N ARG A 62 -19.23 8.66 9.86
CA ARG A 62 -19.45 8.66 8.40
C ARG A 62 -20.86 8.16 8.07
N PRO A 63 -21.48 8.65 6.98
CA PRO A 63 -22.79 8.18 6.54
C PRO A 63 -22.75 6.80 5.83
N TYR A 64 -21.59 6.16 5.80
CA TYR A 64 -21.31 4.86 5.18
C TYR A 64 -20.26 4.10 6.01
N PRO A 65 -20.27 2.75 5.97
CA PRO A 65 -19.23 1.95 6.57
C PRO A 65 -17.93 2.00 5.75
N SER A 66 -16.76 1.75 6.37
CA SER A 66 -15.45 1.84 5.71
C SER A 66 -15.36 0.97 4.45
N GLU A 67 -15.93 -0.22 4.48
CA GLU A 67 -15.98 -1.16 3.35
C GLU A 67 -16.66 -0.61 2.09
N ALA A 68 -17.50 0.42 2.21
CA ALA A 68 -18.14 1.07 1.06
C ALA A 68 -17.14 1.88 0.20
N ALA A 69 -15.99 2.23 0.74
CA ALA A 69 -14.98 2.99 0.02
C ALA A 69 -14.31 2.17 -1.10
N LEU A 70 -14.11 0.87 -0.89
CA LEU A 70 -13.44 0.02 -1.88
C LEU A 70 -14.14 -0.01 -3.24
N PRO A 71 -15.43 -0.38 -3.35
CA PRO A 71 -16.11 -0.36 -4.65
C PRO A 71 -16.25 1.06 -5.23
N ALA A 72 -16.34 2.09 -4.39
CA ALA A 72 -16.41 3.48 -4.86
C ALA A 72 -15.10 3.93 -5.54
N LEU A 73 -13.96 3.64 -4.93
CA LEU A 73 -12.64 3.98 -5.49
C LEU A 73 -12.32 3.14 -6.73
N MET A 74 -12.68 1.84 -6.75
CA MET A 74 -12.55 1.00 -7.95
C MET A 74 -13.38 1.58 -9.12
N GLY A 75 -14.63 1.99 -8.86
CA GLY A 75 -15.48 2.65 -9.86
C GLY A 75 -14.90 3.97 -10.35
N TYR A 76 -14.29 4.76 -9.47
CA TYR A 76 -13.60 5.99 -9.85
C TYR A 76 -12.40 5.72 -10.77
N GLY A 77 -11.64 4.64 -10.53
CA GLY A 77 -10.57 4.22 -11.43
C GLY A 77 -11.06 3.97 -12.86
N GLU A 78 -12.24 3.33 -13.02
CA GLU A 78 -12.87 3.16 -14.33
C GLU A 78 -13.28 4.51 -14.95
N GLU A 79 -13.87 5.41 -14.16
CA GLU A 79 -14.29 6.74 -14.62
C GLU A 79 -13.13 7.56 -15.19
N ILE A 80 -11.98 7.56 -14.50
CA ILE A 80 -10.79 8.30 -14.94
C ILE A 80 -9.95 7.54 -15.98
N SER A 81 -10.35 6.33 -16.35
CA SER A 81 -9.59 5.45 -17.23
C SER A 81 -8.15 5.25 -16.76
N ALA A 82 -7.98 4.83 -15.50
CA ALA A 82 -6.66 4.49 -14.96
C ALA A 82 -6.06 3.30 -15.71
N ASP A 83 -4.75 3.33 -15.98
CA ASP A 83 -4.01 2.21 -16.56
C ASP A 83 -3.77 1.10 -15.51
N LEU A 84 -3.72 1.48 -14.22
CA LEU A 84 -3.48 0.59 -13.10
C LEU A 84 -4.20 1.11 -11.84
N VAL A 85 -4.81 0.21 -11.10
CA VAL A 85 -5.20 0.45 -9.69
C VAL A 85 -4.10 -0.12 -8.79
N LEU A 86 -3.57 0.72 -7.92
CA LEU A 86 -2.52 0.38 -6.97
C LEU A 86 -3.03 0.52 -5.54
N MET A 87 -2.98 -0.56 -4.78
CA MET A 87 -3.37 -0.61 -3.37
C MET A 87 -2.14 -0.94 -2.52
N THR A 88 -1.75 -0.01 -1.64
CA THR A 88 -0.55 -0.17 -0.82
C THR A 88 -0.85 -0.53 0.64
N GLY A 89 -1.78 -1.45 0.85
CA GLY A 89 -2.00 -2.09 2.14
C GLY A 89 -3.04 -1.43 3.03
N ASP A 90 -3.33 -2.11 4.13
CA ASP A 90 -4.39 -1.81 5.09
C ASP A 90 -5.76 -1.56 4.42
N ILE A 91 -6.03 -2.36 3.37
CA ILE A 91 -7.31 -2.33 2.66
C ILE A 91 -8.39 -2.97 3.52
N ILE A 92 -8.03 -4.01 4.26
CA ILE A 92 -8.87 -4.60 5.29
C ILE A 92 -8.21 -4.39 6.66
N ASP A 93 -9.01 -4.24 7.71
CA ASP A 93 -8.50 -3.99 9.06
C ASP A 93 -8.15 -5.28 9.82
N PHE A 94 -8.62 -6.40 9.33
CA PHE A 94 -8.34 -7.76 9.80
C PHE A 94 -8.87 -8.78 8.78
N PRO A 95 -8.29 -10.00 8.72
CA PRO A 95 -8.56 -10.98 7.67
C PRO A 95 -9.82 -11.82 7.93
N SER A 96 -10.98 -11.18 8.17
CA SER A 96 -12.28 -11.86 8.26
C SER A 96 -12.71 -12.43 6.91
N GLU A 97 -13.59 -13.45 6.91
CA GLU A 97 -14.15 -13.99 5.67
C GLU A 97 -14.95 -12.93 4.89
N ALA A 98 -15.65 -12.05 5.62
CA ALA A 98 -16.40 -10.96 4.99
C ALA A 98 -15.46 -9.96 4.31
N ASN A 99 -14.35 -9.56 4.95
CA ASN A 99 -13.35 -8.66 4.38
C ASN A 99 -12.62 -9.30 3.18
N LEU A 100 -12.19 -10.55 3.30
CA LEU A 100 -11.52 -11.27 2.21
C LEU A 100 -12.44 -11.46 1.00
N THR A 101 -13.73 -11.76 1.24
CA THR A 101 -14.74 -11.87 0.18
C THR A 101 -14.96 -10.52 -0.50
N LEU A 102 -15.07 -9.44 0.25
CA LEU A 102 -15.19 -8.08 -0.29
C LEU A 102 -13.99 -7.73 -1.17
N LEU A 103 -12.78 -7.90 -0.64
CA LEU A 103 -11.53 -7.59 -1.34
C LEU A 103 -11.44 -8.39 -2.65
N LYS A 104 -11.61 -9.71 -2.56
CA LYS A 104 -11.58 -10.58 -3.73
C LYS A 104 -12.63 -10.20 -4.78
N THR A 105 -13.86 -9.92 -4.34
CA THR A 105 -14.96 -9.54 -5.25
C THR A 105 -14.63 -8.25 -5.99
N CYS A 106 -14.09 -7.24 -5.30
CA CYS A 106 -13.71 -5.97 -5.90
C CYS A 106 -12.54 -6.12 -6.88
N VAL A 107 -11.52 -6.90 -6.51
CA VAL A 107 -10.36 -7.18 -7.39
C VAL A 107 -10.81 -7.94 -8.65
N ASP A 108 -11.57 -9.03 -8.49
CA ASP A 108 -12.01 -9.86 -9.62
C ASP A 108 -12.95 -9.13 -10.59
N SER A 109 -13.74 -8.15 -10.09
CA SER A 109 -14.67 -7.37 -10.92
C SER A 109 -14.06 -6.12 -11.53
N CYS A 110 -12.86 -5.74 -11.12
CA CYS A 110 -12.16 -4.57 -11.65
C CYS A 110 -11.76 -4.79 -13.12
N LYS A 111 -12.04 -3.81 -13.98
CA LYS A 111 -11.70 -3.90 -15.41
C LYS A 111 -10.26 -3.52 -15.71
N MET A 112 -9.63 -2.79 -14.80
CA MET A 112 -8.21 -2.42 -14.91
C MET A 112 -7.34 -3.47 -14.22
N PRO A 113 -6.07 -3.59 -14.59
CA PRO A 113 -5.10 -4.29 -13.76
C PRO A 113 -5.12 -3.74 -12.33
N VAL A 114 -5.07 -4.64 -11.35
CA VAL A 114 -4.96 -4.30 -9.93
C VAL A 114 -3.65 -4.84 -9.42
N LEU A 115 -2.87 -3.99 -8.77
CA LEU A 115 -1.71 -4.38 -8.02
C LEU A 115 -1.95 -4.07 -6.54
N TYR A 116 -1.88 -5.10 -5.70
CA TYR A 116 -2.11 -4.97 -4.27
C TYR A 116 -0.95 -5.58 -3.49
N ILE A 117 -0.43 -4.84 -2.53
CA ILE A 117 0.51 -5.32 -1.51
C ILE A 117 -0.08 -5.11 -0.13
N THR A 118 0.17 -6.03 0.78
CA THR A 118 -0.38 -5.99 2.14
C THR A 118 0.24 -4.91 3.01
N GLY A 119 -0.59 -4.32 3.88
CA GLY A 119 -0.16 -3.60 5.08
C GLY A 119 -0.22 -4.52 6.31
N ASN A 120 0.07 -3.96 7.46
CA ASN A 120 0.17 -4.71 8.71
C ASN A 120 -1.18 -5.14 9.28
N HIS A 121 -2.27 -4.48 8.93
CA HIS A 121 -3.63 -4.87 9.33
C HIS A 121 -4.23 -5.97 8.45
N ASP A 122 -3.87 -6.05 7.18
CA ASP A 122 -4.52 -6.95 6.22
C ASP A 122 -4.47 -8.43 6.63
N TRP A 123 -3.49 -8.85 7.43
CA TRP A 123 -3.23 -10.25 7.77
C TRP A 123 -3.11 -10.50 9.28
N SER A 124 -3.50 -9.58 10.15
CA SER A 124 -3.38 -9.76 11.60
C SER A 124 -4.67 -9.40 12.34
N TYR A 125 -4.83 -9.97 13.54
CA TYR A 125 -5.82 -9.58 14.53
C TYR A 125 -5.11 -9.01 15.75
N ALA A 126 -5.85 -8.40 16.68
CA ALA A 126 -5.28 -7.81 17.91
C ALA A 126 -4.48 -8.78 18.79
N ASP A 127 -4.88 -10.06 18.78
CA ASP A 127 -4.28 -11.10 19.61
C ASP A 127 -2.97 -11.68 19.04
N ASP A 128 -2.71 -11.42 17.76
CA ASP A 128 -1.52 -11.92 17.08
C ASP A 128 -0.86 -10.86 16.17
N TYR A 129 -1.13 -9.60 16.46
CA TYR A 129 -0.63 -8.47 15.70
C TYR A 129 0.90 -8.49 15.53
N HIS A 130 1.36 -8.37 14.30
CA HIS A 130 2.78 -8.40 13.91
C HIS A 130 3.55 -9.68 14.31
N THR A 131 2.86 -10.80 14.53
CA THR A 131 3.55 -12.05 14.86
C THR A 131 3.84 -12.89 13.62
N GLU A 132 4.95 -13.64 13.65
CA GLU A 132 5.26 -14.63 12.61
C GLU A 132 4.16 -15.70 12.50
N ASN A 133 3.46 -16.00 13.59
CA ASN A 133 2.35 -16.96 13.58
C ASN A 133 1.13 -16.42 12.80
N ALA A 134 0.81 -15.14 12.96
CA ALA A 134 -0.24 -14.48 12.18
C ALA A 134 0.13 -14.45 10.69
N ALA A 135 1.39 -14.12 10.37
CA ALA A 135 1.88 -14.15 9.00
C ALA A 135 1.71 -15.52 8.34
N VAL A 136 2.10 -16.61 9.03
CA VAL A 136 1.92 -17.97 8.52
C VAL A 136 0.44 -18.34 8.35
N THR A 137 -0.42 -17.88 9.26
CA THR A 137 -1.83 -18.27 9.30
C THR A 137 -2.68 -17.51 8.27
N TYR A 138 -2.47 -16.20 8.14
CA TYR A 138 -3.38 -15.32 7.41
C TYR A 138 -2.80 -14.73 6.13
N LEU A 139 -1.49 -14.48 6.08
CA LEU A 139 -0.86 -13.82 4.93
C LEU A 139 -1.11 -14.60 3.63
N THR A 140 -1.02 -15.92 3.66
CA THR A 140 -1.28 -16.77 2.48
C THR A 140 -2.71 -16.62 1.93
N ARG A 141 -3.69 -16.26 2.76
CA ARG A 141 -5.08 -16.02 2.34
C ARG A 141 -5.22 -14.70 1.60
N VAL A 142 -4.47 -13.70 2.04
CA VAL A 142 -4.43 -12.37 1.42
C VAL A 142 -3.55 -12.40 0.16
N ASP A 143 -2.41 -13.08 0.20
CA ASP A 143 -1.53 -13.28 -0.96
C ASP A 143 -2.25 -13.95 -2.13
N ALA A 144 -3.17 -14.87 -1.85
CA ALA A 144 -3.99 -15.49 -2.88
C ALA A 144 -4.88 -14.47 -3.65
N ILE A 145 -5.14 -13.31 -3.07
CA ILE A 145 -5.89 -12.20 -3.68
C ILE A 145 -4.93 -11.17 -4.28
N SER A 146 -3.87 -10.84 -3.55
CA SER A 146 -2.88 -9.84 -3.98
C SER A 146 -2.00 -10.30 -5.15
N GLY A 147 -1.82 -11.60 -5.31
CA GLY A 147 -0.88 -12.17 -6.27
C GLY A 147 0.59 -11.90 -5.91
N ALA A 148 0.86 -11.49 -4.68
CA ALA A 148 2.19 -11.21 -4.15
C ALA A 148 2.92 -12.52 -3.77
N ALA A 149 3.28 -13.32 -4.75
CA ALA A 149 4.25 -14.39 -4.54
C ALA A 149 5.60 -13.77 -4.11
N ASP A 150 6.29 -14.43 -3.17
CA ASP A 150 7.63 -14.04 -2.70
C ASP A 150 7.72 -12.61 -2.11
N HIS A 151 6.64 -12.16 -1.44
CA HIS A 151 6.58 -10.85 -0.76
C HIS A 151 6.70 -9.64 -1.69
N ALA A 152 6.46 -9.82 -2.97
CA ALA A 152 6.39 -8.75 -3.97
C ALA A 152 5.42 -9.11 -5.08
N ALA A 153 4.70 -8.09 -5.58
CA ALA A 153 3.88 -8.18 -6.78
C ALA A 153 4.42 -7.23 -7.86
N VAL A 154 4.33 -7.62 -9.12
CA VAL A 154 4.85 -6.82 -10.23
C VAL A 154 3.79 -6.66 -11.30
N TYR A 155 3.54 -5.41 -11.69
CA TYR A 155 2.88 -5.07 -12.94
C TYR A 155 3.93 -4.60 -13.95
N GLU A 156 3.85 -5.04 -15.18
CA GLU A 156 4.79 -4.64 -16.22
C GLU A 156 4.07 -4.52 -17.58
N ASP A 157 4.30 -3.38 -18.25
CA ASP A 157 3.96 -3.21 -19.67
C ASP A 157 5.21 -2.77 -20.47
N ASP A 158 5.01 -2.26 -21.69
CA ASP A 158 6.12 -1.82 -22.55
C ASP A 158 6.84 -0.56 -22.04
N ASN A 159 6.23 0.22 -21.14
CA ASN A 159 6.73 1.52 -20.69
C ASN A 159 7.11 1.54 -19.22
N VAL A 160 6.39 0.82 -18.37
CA VAL A 160 6.53 0.89 -16.93
C VAL A 160 6.72 -0.50 -16.32
N LEU A 161 7.39 -0.53 -15.18
CA LEU A 161 7.44 -1.64 -14.27
C LEU A 161 7.08 -1.10 -12.88
N VAL A 162 5.98 -1.57 -12.32
CA VAL A 162 5.59 -1.26 -10.94
C VAL A 162 5.93 -2.46 -10.08
N CYS A 163 6.81 -2.26 -9.10
CA CYS A 163 7.19 -3.28 -8.13
C CYS A 163 6.58 -2.91 -6.78
N ALA A 164 5.57 -3.65 -6.36
CA ALA A 164 4.99 -3.52 -5.03
C ALA A 164 5.66 -4.52 -4.09
N VAL A 165 6.20 -4.05 -2.95
CA VAL A 165 6.98 -4.85 -2.02
C VAL A 165 6.37 -4.87 -0.63
N ASP A 166 6.40 -6.01 0.03
CA ASP A 166 5.92 -6.16 1.41
C ASP A 166 6.85 -5.47 2.40
N SER A 167 6.30 -4.53 3.15
CA SER A 167 6.92 -3.84 4.29
C SER A 167 6.10 -3.98 5.57
N SER A 168 5.09 -4.83 5.57
CA SER A 168 4.06 -4.95 6.63
C SER A 168 4.59 -5.48 7.98
N LEU A 169 5.83 -5.96 8.04
CA LEU A 169 6.54 -6.36 9.26
C LEU A 169 7.54 -5.31 9.76
N ASP A 170 7.39 -4.04 9.37
CA ASP A 170 8.28 -2.94 9.72
C ASP A 170 9.74 -3.19 9.31
N ARG A 171 9.94 -3.99 8.28
CA ARG A 171 11.25 -4.33 7.72
C ARG A 171 11.09 -4.89 6.30
N ILE A 172 12.18 -4.90 5.58
CA ILE A 172 12.30 -5.57 4.28
C ILE A 172 12.96 -6.93 4.46
N ARG A 173 12.27 -8.00 4.10
CA ARG A 173 12.85 -9.35 4.13
C ARG A 173 13.88 -9.51 2.99
N LYS A 174 14.75 -10.49 3.12
CA LYS A 174 15.77 -10.77 2.09
C LYS A 174 15.13 -11.09 0.74
N GLU A 175 14.08 -11.87 0.72
CA GLU A 175 13.35 -12.27 -0.48
C GLU A 175 12.68 -11.05 -1.15
N THR A 176 12.13 -10.15 -0.36
CA THR A 176 11.57 -8.86 -0.79
C THR A 176 12.63 -7.96 -1.42
N LEU A 177 13.80 -7.85 -0.78
CA LEU A 177 14.95 -7.12 -1.34
C LEU A 177 15.40 -7.70 -2.69
N GLU A 178 15.54 -9.03 -2.78
CA GLU A 178 15.95 -9.72 -4.01
C GLU A 178 14.93 -9.49 -5.15
N ALA A 179 13.64 -9.50 -4.83
CA ALA A 179 12.57 -9.19 -5.78
C ALA A 179 12.67 -7.76 -6.30
N TYR A 180 12.82 -6.77 -5.40
CA TYR A 180 13.03 -5.38 -5.79
C TYR A 180 14.25 -5.18 -6.68
N LEU A 181 15.41 -5.68 -6.26
CA LEU A 181 16.65 -5.55 -7.03
C LEU A 181 16.56 -6.21 -8.41
N THR A 182 15.81 -7.31 -8.52
CA THR A 182 15.55 -7.97 -9.80
C THR A 182 14.66 -7.11 -10.69
N ALA A 183 13.57 -6.55 -10.14
CA ALA A 183 12.68 -5.65 -10.85
C ALA A 183 13.42 -4.37 -11.32
N ALA A 184 14.23 -3.77 -10.46
CA ALA A 184 15.00 -2.57 -10.77
C ALA A 184 16.02 -2.81 -11.90
N ARG A 185 16.78 -3.91 -11.85
CA ARG A 185 17.68 -4.30 -12.94
C ARG A 185 16.93 -4.55 -14.25
N ARG A 186 15.75 -5.17 -14.17
CA ARG A 186 14.90 -5.43 -15.32
C ARG A 186 14.39 -4.12 -15.94
N ALA A 187 13.83 -3.21 -15.14
CA ALA A 187 13.38 -1.90 -15.62
C ALA A 187 14.51 -1.14 -16.32
N LYS A 188 15.69 -1.07 -15.69
CA LYS A 188 16.88 -0.45 -16.27
C LYS A 188 17.32 -1.10 -17.58
N ALA A 189 17.37 -2.44 -17.64
CA ALA A 189 17.80 -3.17 -18.83
C ALA A 189 16.87 -2.95 -20.04
N TYR A 190 15.59 -2.72 -19.80
CA TYR A 190 14.59 -2.51 -20.86
C TYR A 190 14.18 -1.03 -21.03
N GLY A 191 14.81 -0.10 -20.29
CA GLY A 191 14.53 1.35 -20.38
C GLY A 191 13.10 1.70 -19.98
N LYS A 192 12.53 1.00 -18.99
CA LYS A 192 11.20 1.24 -18.43
C LYS A 192 11.26 2.17 -17.23
N ALA A 193 10.21 2.95 -17.02
CA ALA A 193 9.99 3.64 -15.76
C ALA A 193 9.83 2.63 -14.64
N LEU A 194 10.51 2.82 -13.51
CA LEU A 194 10.40 1.99 -12.32
C LEU A 194 9.63 2.72 -11.24
N ILE A 195 8.49 2.17 -10.85
CA ILE A 195 7.70 2.64 -9.73
C ILE A 195 7.83 1.63 -8.58
N LEU A 196 8.21 2.10 -7.41
CA LEU A 196 8.20 1.31 -6.19
C LEU A 196 6.94 1.62 -5.39
N ALA A 197 6.23 0.58 -4.97
CA ALA A 197 5.08 0.70 -4.07
C ALA A 197 5.31 -0.15 -2.81
N LEU A 198 4.94 0.38 -1.66
CA LEU A 198 5.03 -0.33 -0.37
C LEU A 198 4.02 0.28 0.61
N HIS A 199 3.74 -0.44 1.71
CA HIS A 199 2.83 0.08 2.73
C HIS A 199 3.53 1.06 3.67
N VAL A 200 4.48 0.58 4.49
CA VAL A 200 5.25 1.43 5.41
C VAL A 200 6.26 2.25 4.59
N PRO A 201 6.21 3.58 4.65
CA PRO A 201 7.03 4.44 3.81
C PRO A 201 8.52 4.37 4.13
N VAL A 202 9.35 4.74 3.16
CA VAL A 202 10.80 4.84 3.31
C VAL A 202 11.14 6.09 4.09
N HIS A 203 12.14 6.00 4.98
CA HIS A 203 12.58 7.09 5.82
C HIS A 203 12.98 8.34 5.02
N ALA A 204 12.42 9.48 5.46
CA ALA A 204 12.82 10.83 5.07
C ALA A 204 12.65 11.75 6.29
N GLU A 205 13.57 12.69 6.50
CA GLU A 205 13.58 13.53 7.71
C GLU A 205 12.26 14.30 7.90
N THR A 206 11.72 14.88 6.83
CA THR A 206 10.48 15.66 6.88
C THR A 206 9.27 14.79 7.20
N LEU A 207 9.24 13.55 6.71
CA LEU A 207 8.20 12.58 7.03
C LEU A 207 8.27 12.16 8.49
N VAL A 208 9.47 11.93 9.02
CA VAL A 208 9.68 11.59 10.44
C VAL A 208 9.19 12.71 11.35
N GLU A 209 9.47 13.97 11.03
CA GLU A 209 8.94 15.12 11.77
C GLU A 209 7.41 15.09 11.83
N ASP A 210 6.75 14.78 10.70
CA ASP A 210 5.30 14.71 10.62
C ASP A 210 4.73 13.48 11.35
N THR A 211 5.32 12.29 11.23
CA THR A 211 4.87 11.10 11.97
C THR A 211 5.01 11.28 13.47
N VAL A 212 6.12 11.85 13.95
CA VAL A 212 6.32 12.16 15.37
C VAL A 212 5.31 13.21 15.85
N ARG A 213 4.99 14.21 15.03
CA ARG A 213 3.98 15.23 15.37
C ARG A 213 2.59 14.62 15.52
N VAL A 214 2.17 13.75 14.59
CA VAL A 214 0.82 13.17 14.54
C VAL A 214 0.68 11.96 15.47
N TRP A 215 1.59 11.00 15.35
CA TRP A 215 1.51 9.69 15.99
C TRP A 215 2.35 9.53 17.23
N ARG A 216 3.23 10.50 17.56
CA ARG A 216 4.19 10.46 18.67
C ARG A 216 5.23 9.36 18.54
N GLN A 217 5.42 8.85 17.34
CA GLN A 217 6.41 7.83 17.01
C GLN A 217 6.83 7.95 15.55
N GLU A 218 7.97 7.39 15.23
CA GLU A 218 8.45 7.25 13.86
C GLU A 218 7.77 6.04 13.21
N LEU A 219 7.26 6.22 11.99
CA LEU A 219 6.50 5.20 11.25
C LEU A 219 7.07 5.01 9.84
N THR A 220 8.39 4.85 9.73
CA THR A 220 9.10 4.70 8.47
C THR A 220 10.09 3.53 8.53
N ILE A 221 10.57 3.03 7.41
CA ILE A 221 11.63 2.01 7.34
C ILE A 221 12.93 2.60 6.80
N GLY A 222 14.08 2.18 7.36
CA GLY A 222 15.41 2.58 6.91
C GLY A 222 16.26 3.22 7.99
N GLU A 223 17.02 4.24 7.64
CA GLU A 223 18.00 4.87 8.53
C GLU A 223 17.35 5.53 9.75
N GLY A 224 17.74 5.09 10.95
CA GLY A 224 17.20 5.62 12.20
C GLY A 224 15.80 5.14 12.59
N ALA A 225 15.16 4.36 11.73
CA ALA A 225 13.76 3.96 11.79
C ALA A 225 13.56 2.45 11.97
N PHE A 226 12.37 1.95 11.66
CA PHE A 226 12.10 0.51 11.63
C PHE A 226 13.08 -0.22 10.73
N GLY A 227 13.58 -1.37 11.19
CA GLY A 227 14.55 -2.17 10.45
C GLY A 227 15.95 -1.57 10.30
N ALA A 228 16.29 -0.46 10.98
CA ALA A 228 17.61 0.16 10.90
C ALA A 228 18.80 -0.77 11.25
N ASN A 229 18.55 -1.82 12.01
CA ASN A 229 19.55 -2.84 12.35
C ASN A 229 19.47 -4.08 11.45
N ASP A 230 18.54 -4.13 10.51
CA ASP A 230 18.39 -5.25 9.59
C ASP A 230 19.16 -4.99 8.28
N PRO A 231 20.11 -5.86 7.90
CA PRO A 231 20.93 -5.63 6.72
C PRO A 231 20.16 -5.59 5.40
N ALA A 232 19.05 -6.34 5.27
CA ALA A 232 18.24 -6.31 4.06
C ALA A 232 17.48 -4.99 3.94
N THR A 233 16.90 -4.51 5.03
CA THR A 233 16.21 -3.22 5.09
C THR A 233 17.17 -2.08 4.77
N MET A 234 18.37 -2.06 5.33
CA MET A 234 19.35 -1.01 5.06
C MET A 234 19.89 -1.07 3.63
N THR A 235 20.07 -2.26 3.06
CA THR A 235 20.44 -2.40 1.64
C THR A 235 19.33 -1.89 0.72
N PHE A 236 18.07 -2.17 1.05
CA PHE A 236 16.91 -1.65 0.33
C PHE A 236 16.84 -0.12 0.42
N TYR A 237 16.93 0.43 1.64
CA TYR A 237 16.96 1.88 1.87
C TYR A 237 18.03 2.59 1.01
N ASN A 238 19.25 2.07 1.04
CA ASN A 238 20.35 2.64 0.24
C ASN A 238 20.04 2.60 -1.26
N ALA A 239 19.53 1.48 -1.76
CA ALA A 239 19.20 1.34 -3.18
C ALA A 239 18.04 2.24 -3.63
N VAL A 240 17.09 2.53 -2.74
CA VAL A 240 15.90 3.35 -3.04
C VAL A 240 16.16 4.84 -2.85
N ALA A 241 16.77 5.24 -1.73
CA ALA A 241 16.79 6.63 -1.28
C ALA A 241 18.17 7.31 -1.41
N VAL A 242 19.27 6.54 -1.46
CA VAL A 242 20.64 7.09 -1.41
C VAL A 242 21.37 6.90 -2.73
N GLU A 243 21.43 5.68 -3.25
CA GLU A 243 22.09 5.34 -4.50
C GLU A 243 21.19 5.65 -5.70
N SER A 244 21.77 5.96 -6.85
CA SER A 244 20.98 6.29 -8.05
C SER A 244 20.91 5.17 -9.08
N ASP A 245 21.74 4.14 -8.96
CA ASP A 245 21.89 3.12 -10.02
C ASP A 245 20.66 2.22 -10.20
N LEU A 246 20.02 1.84 -9.09
CA LEU A 246 18.80 1.01 -9.05
C LEU A 246 17.64 1.73 -8.34
N ALA A 247 17.73 3.06 -8.19
CA ALA A 247 16.65 3.86 -7.62
C ALA A 247 15.39 3.82 -8.50
N PRO A 248 14.19 3.85 -7.91
CA PRO A 248 12.97 4.00 -8.68
C PRO A 248 12.80 5.45 -9.17
N ASP A 249 12.00 5.65 -10.21
CA ASP A 249 11.59 6.98 -10.64
C ASP A 249 10.59 7.63 -9.67
N VAL A 250 9.81 6.80 -8.97
CA VAL A 250 8.79 7.23 -7.99
C VAL A 250 8.64 6.17 -6.91
N VAL A 251 8.44 6.61 -5.66
CA VAL A 251 7.99 5.78 -4.52
C VAL A 251 6.58 6.19 -4.12
N ILE A 252 5.71 5.21 -3.86
CA ILE A 252 4.31 5.39 -3.43
C ILE A 252 4.07 4.57 -2.18
N ALA A 253 3.51 5.18 -1.13
CA ALA A 253 3.27 4.52 0.15
C ALA A 253 1.98 4.98 0.86
N GLY A 254 1.66 4.32 1.99
CA GLY A 254 0.53 4.62 2.87
C GLY A 254 0.93 4.68 4.34
N HIS A 255 0.18 3.97 5.21
CA HIS A 255 0.47 3.70 6.61
C HIS A 255 0.29 4.86 7.60
N VAL A 256 0.66 6.07 7.23
CA VAL A 256 0.74 7.20 8.17
C VAL A 256 -0.56 8.00 8.27
N HIS A 257 -1.57 7.71 7.47
CA HIS A 257 -2.91 8.30 7.50
C HIS A 257 -2.93 9.82 7.30
N PHE A 258 -2.03 10.34 6.48
CA PHE A 258 -2.02 11.71 6.00
C PHE A 258 -1.26 11.83 4.68
N ASP A 259 -1.57 12.84 3.88
CA ASP A 259 -0.84 13.13 2.65
C ASP A 259 0.53 13.72 2.97
N HIS A 260 1.58 13.21 2.30
CA HIS A 260 2.92 13.74 2.41
C HIS A 260 3.70 13.54 1.10
N GLU A 261 4.67 14.42 0.85
CA GLU A 261 5.54 14.37 -0.33
C GLU A 261 6.97 14.67 0.09
N ASP A 262 7.90 13.78 -0.29
CA ASP A 262 9.34 13.92 -0.04
C ASP A 262 10.14 13.82 -1.31
N LEU A 263 11.38 14.29 -1.23
CA LEU A 263 12.41 14.06 -2.22
C LEU A 263 13.62 13.47 -1.54
N PHE A 264 13.99 12.25 -1.90
CA PHE A 264 15.17 11.59 -1.34
C PHE A 264 16.47 12.23 -1.77
N PRO A 265 17.60 11.97 -1.07
CA PRO A 265 18.92 12.48 -1.44
C PRO A 265 19.34 12.20 -2.88
N ASN A 266 18.94 11.07 -3.45
CA ASN A 266 19.21 10.72 -4.85
C ASN A 266 18.27 11.38 -5.87
N GLY A 267 17.29 12.17 -5.41
CA GLY A 267 16.33 12.88 -6.25
C GLY A 267 15.03 12.12 -6.56
N THR A 268 14.86 10.91 -6.05
CA THR A 268 13.59 10.15 -6.21
C THR A 268 12.49 10.75 -5.34
N PRO A 269 11.32 11.08 -5.89
CA PRO A 269 10.17 11.53 -5.11
C PRO A 269 9.47 10.36 -4.41
N GLN A 270 8.98 10.60 -3.18
CA GLN A 270 8.07 9.73 -2.45
C GLN A 270 6.73 10.44 -2.23
N TYR A 271 5.65 9.74 -2.53
CA TYR A 271 4.28 10.21 -2.32
C TYR A 271 3.53 9.29 -1.37
N ILE A 272 2.97 9.87 -0.34
CA ILE A 272 2.13 9.17 0.63
C ILE A 272 0.70 9.70 0.49
N THR A 273 -0.27 8.79 0.56
CA THR A 273 -1.69 9.14 0.39
C THR A 273 -2.45 8.92 1.68
N ASP A 274 -3.36 9.82 2.01
CA ASP A 274 -4.23 9.78 3.18
C ASP A 274 -5.26 8.62 3.09
N ILE A 275 -5.95 8.34 4.20
CA ILE A 275 -6.83 7.18 4.40
C ILE A 275 -7.96 7.08 3.37
N ALA A 276 -8.06 5.92 2.75
CA ALA A 276 -9.06 5.67 1.72
C ALA A 276 -10.49 5.49 2.26
N CYS A 277 -10.68 5.17 3.55
CA CYS A 277 -12.02 5.07 4.14
C CYS A 277 -12.79 6.40 4.10
N ASP A 278 -12.10 7.53 3.98
CA ASP A 278 -12.69 8.87 3.76
C ASP A 278 -12.86 9.23 2.29
N GLY A 279 -12.48 8.33 1.37
CA GLY A 279 -12.49 8.54 -0.08
C GLY A 279 -11.21 9.17 -0.62
N HIS A 280 -10.16 9.36 0.21
CA HIS A 280 -8.89 9.89 -0.27
C HIS A 280 -8.22 8.91 -1.23
N CYS A 281 -7.64 9.45 -2.27
CA CYS A 281 -6.87 8.70 -3.28
C CYS A 281 -5.91 9.64 -4.01
N ARG A 282 -4.90 9.09 -4.66
CA ARG A 282 -4.00 9.86 -5.52
C ARG A 282 -4.13 9.39 -6.97
N VAL A 283 -4.29 10.32 -7.88
CA VAL A 283 -4.19 10.08 -9.32
C VAL A 283 -2.79 10.50 -9.75
N LEU A 284 -1.90 9.53 -9.82
CA LEU A 284 -0.53 9.74 -10.29
C LEU A 284 -0.49 9.57 -11.80
N THR A 285 -0.07 10.61 -12.52
CA THR A 285 0.16 10.56 -13.97
C THR A 285 1.66 10.68 -14.24
N LEU A 286 2.26 9.62 -14.76
CA LEU A 286 3.61 9.67 -15.31
C LEU A 286 3.50 10.22 -16.72
N THR A 287 4.36 11.18 -17.07
CA THR A 287 4.37 11.81 -18.40
C THR A 287 5.74 11.69 -19.07
N PRO A 288 5.81 11.61 -20.39
CA PRO A 288 7.08 11.70 -21.11
C PRO A 288 7.82 13.00 -20.76
N ASN A 289 9.16 12.89 -20.53
CA ASN A 289 10.05 14.03 -20.27
C ASN A 289 10.99 14.24 -21.47
#